data_2471b98f39fe9064ac33e11105d73c15
#
_entry.id   2471b98f39fe9064ac33e11105d73c15
#
_cell.length_a   1.000
_cell.length_b   1.000
_cell.length_c   1.000
_cell.angle_alpha   90.00
_cell.angle_beta   90.00
_cell.angle_gamma   90.00
#
_symmetry.space_group_name_H-M   'P 1'
#
loop_
_entity.id
_entity.type
_entity.pdbx_description
1 polymer ?
#
loop_
_entity_poly.entity_id
_entity_poly.type
_entity_poly.pdbx_seq_one_letter_code
_entity_poly.pdbx_strand_id
1 'polypeptide(L)'
;TIEAVGHPRNVKTLAAPGGSLSDSYLFRGVVLNKDFIGGGDEFDNWSNQEGVDILLLNNGLTEAPDSPNVSVQVDASSYGKVQTMGRDKLLSSAKAIVSSGAKVVVLRDGAHDTAVAYLRKQGISVIQRVPESTLRRLSKEIKCPIHMIPDSTCSTGVGFINRENYNGVSYLFVHSSNTESTLVLFGATQSTLDEVQRGFDDALGVVSLIKNGDSVRFGGGSTYLAIAMHLREQASTVGGRAQMAIESFADALEIIPATIAENAGFDALDTVLEMRHKRANHQTDYKFYGPDVENGGVKSMTGVFEPTSLISSAISGATEVANAILRIDDVIGRRGSE
;
A
#
# COMPACT_ATOMS: atom_id res chain seq x y z
N THR A 1 13.26 8.69 0.37
CA THR A 1 11.98 8.27 1.01
C THR A 1 12.22 7.33 2.17
N ILE A 2 12.86 6.18 1.95
CA ILE A 2 13.14 5.20 3.02
C ILE A 2 14.14 5.73 4.06
N GLU A 3 15.15 6.49 3.65
CA GLU A 3 16.06 7.15 4.59
C GLU A 3 15.35 8.15 5.48
N ALA A 4 14.39 8.90 4.93
CA ALA A 4 13.63 9.91 5.69
C ALA A 4 12.65 9.30 6.70
N VAL A 5 12.16 8.09 6.46
CA VAL A 5 11.03 7.48 7.21
C VAL A 5 11.45 6.27 8.03
N GLY A 6 12.67 5.79 7.84
CA GLY A 6 13.24 4.66 8.58
C GLY A 6 12.73 3.29 8.17
N HIS A 7 11.45 3.11 7.80
CA HIS A 7 10.88 1.83 7.39
C HIS A 7 9.90 1.99 6.23
N PRO A 8 9.95 1.13 5.18
CA PRO A 8 9.05 1.21 4.02
C PRO A 8 7.56 1.18 4.35
N ARG A 9 7.18 0.42 5.38
CA ARG A 9 5.77 0.32 5.83
C ARG A 9 5.18 1.64 6.36
N ASN A 10 6.03 2.61 6.66
CA ASN A 10 5.59 3.92 7.14
C ASN A 10 5.27 4.89 5.98
N VAL A 11 5.50 4.48 4.74
CA VAL A 11 5.13 5.26 3.55
C VAL A 11 3.80 4.75 3.00
N LYS A 12 2.91 5.66 2.71
CA LYS A 12 1.67 5.40 1.98
C LYS A 12 1.59 6.29 0.77
N THR A 13 0.96 5.79 -0.26
CA THR A 13 0.65 6.57 -1.47
C THR A 13 -0.77 7.14 -1.37
N LEU A 14 -0.94 8.35 -1.84
CA LEU A 14 -2.23 9.00 -2.06
C LEU A 14 -2.28 9.46 -3.50
N ALA A 15 -3.21 8.96 -4.27
CA ALA A 15 -3.48 9.42 -5.62
C ALA A 15 -4.46 10.61 -5.57
N ALA A 16 -4.01 11.77 -6.02
CA ALA A 16 -4.83 12.97 -6.15
C ALA A 16 -5.02 13.29 -7.64
N PRO A 17 -6.25 13.24 -8.17
CA PRO A 17 -6.50 13.52 -9.57
C PRO A 17 -6.23 15.01 -9.89
N GLY A 18 -5.55 15.27 -10.99
CA GLY A 18 -5.16 16.62 -11.44
C GLY A 18 -3.66 16.84 -11.36
N GLY A 19 -3.18 17.90 -11.97
CA GLY A 19 -1.75 18.21 -12.03
C GLY A 19 -0.93 17.27 -12.91
N SER A 20 0.38 17.41 -12.82
CA SER A 20 1.37 16.60 -13.51
C SER A 20 2.07 15.66 -12.53
N LEU A 21 2.60 14.55 -13.03
CA LEU A 21 3.41 13.62 -12.21
C LEU A 21 4.63 14.33 -11.59
N SER A 22 5.18 15.36 -12.26
CA SER A 22 6.28 16.17 -11.73
C SER A 22 5.90 17.00 -10.49
N ASP A 23 4.62 17.22 -10.25
CA ASP A 23 4.11 17.94 -9.08
C ASP A 23 4.00 17.03 -7.84
N SER A 24 4.24 15.73 -8.03
CA SER A 24 4.18 14.75 -6.95
C SER A 24 5.28 14.99 -5.92
N TYR A 25 4.94 14.87 -4.64
CA TYR A 25 5.87 15.13 -3.55
C TYR A 25 5.67 14.21 -2.33
N LEU A 26 6.69 14.10 -1.52
CA LEU A 26 6.65 13.38 -0.26
C LEU A 26 6.25 14.33 0.88
N PHE A 27 5.07 14.12 1.45
CA PHE A 27 4.62 14.80 2.66
C PHE A 27 5.06 14.01 3.89
N ARG A 28 5.65 14.68 4.88
CA ARG A 28 5.98 14.08 6.18
C ARG A 28 4.79 14.21 7.11
N GLY A 29 4.02 13.14 7.23
CA GLY A 29 2.78 13.09 7.97
C GLY A 29 1.76 12.16 7.33
N VAL A 30 0.53 12.28 7.76
CA VAL A 30 -0.61 11.48 7.28
C VAL A 30 -1.56 12.38 6.49
N VAL A 31 -1.91 11.97 5.28
CA VAL A 31 -2.93 12.65 4.47
C VAL A 31 -4.22 11.84 4.48
N LEU A 32 -5.32 12.52 4.73
CA LEU A 32 -6.68 11.97 4.73
C LEU A 32 -7.42 12.45 3.48
N ASN A 33 -7.93 11.52 2.69
CA ASN A 33 -8.92 11.83 1.64
C ASN A 33 -10.31 11.94 2.29
N LYS A 34 -10.46 12.93 3.15
CA LYS A 34 -11.66 13.24 3.92
C LYS A 34 -11.73 14.72 4.19
N ASP A 35 -12.92 15.21 4.47
CA ASP A 35 -13.16 16.58 4.94
C ASP A 35 -13.89 16.56 6.29
N PHE A 36 -13.97 17.71 6.93
CA PHE A 36 -14.77 17.90 8.12
C PHE A 36 -16.27 17.81 7.79
N ILE A 37 -17.05 17.22 8.70
CA ILE A 37 -18.50 17.15 8.51
C ILE A 37 -19.09 18.56 8.67
N GLY A 38 -19.85 18.99 7.68
CA GLY A 38 -20.57 20.26 7.71
C GLY A 38 -19.76 21.47 7.27
N GLY A 39 -18.64 21.26 6.57
CA GLY A 39 -17.96 22.29 5.80
C GLY A 39 -16.75 22.97 6.44
N GLY A 40 -16.42 22.71 7.68
CA GLY A 40 -15.16 23.19 8.28
C GLY A 40 -15.05 24.71 8.48
N ASP A 41 -16.16 25.46 8.53
CA ASP A 41 -16.17 26.91 8.76
C ASP A 41 -15.51 27.27 10.11
N GLU A 42 -15.56 26.35 11.07
CA GLU A 42 -14.88 26.50 12.37
C GLU A 42 -13.38 26.25 12.26
N PHE A 43 -12.93 25.52 11.23
CA PHE A 43 -11.53 25.26 10.96
C PHE A 43 -10.81 26.50 10.40
N ASP A 44 -11.49 27.32 9.59
CA ASP A 44 -10.92 28.55 9.03
C ASP A 44 -10.62 29.60 10.12
N ASN A 45 -11.21 29.44 11.31
CA ASN A 45 -10.99 30.34 12.45
C ASN A 45 -9.78 29.99 13.31
N TRP A 46 -9.24 28.77 13.24
CA TRP A 46 -8.02 28.34 13.93
C TRP A 46 -7.02 27.75 12.93
N SER A 47 -6.44 28.66 12.14
CA SER A 47 -5.59 28.33 11.01
C SER A 47 -4.22 27.77 11.39
N ASN A 48 -3.77 26.86 10.59
CA ASN A 48 -2.44 26.45 10.07
C ASN A 48 -1.16 26.68 10.91
N GLN A 49 -1.16 27.41 12.01
CA GLN A 49 0.06 27.79 12.75
C GLN A 49 0.10 27.28 14.19
N GLU A 50 -1.02 26.81 14.72
CA GLU A 50 -1.07 26.29 16.10
C GLU A 50 -1.39 24.79 16.07
N GLY A 51 -0.71 24.03 16.94
CA GLY A 51 -1.00 22.62 17.14
C GLY A 51 -2.39 22.44 17.73
N VAL A 52 -3.13 21.48 17.23
CA VAL A 52 -4.53 21.20 17.57
C VAL A 52 -4.63 19.90 18.33
N ASP A 53 -5.44 19.88 19.38
CA ASP A 53 -5.76 18.66 20.13
C ASP A 53 -6.69 17.77 19.35
N ILE A 54 -6.20 16.59 18.98
CA ILE A 54 -6.90 15.58 18.16
C ILE A 54 -7.21 14.37 19.03
N LEU A 55 -8.46 13.93 19.02
CA LEU A 55 -8.94 12.70 19.66
C LEU A 55 -9.19 11.64 18.59
N LEU A 56 -8.70 10.42 18.81
CA LEU A 56 -8.89 9.29 17.92
C LEU A 56 -9.85 8.27 18.55
N LEU A 57 -10.93 7.92 17.83
CA LEU A 57 -11.91 6.94 18.28
C LEU A 57 -12.06 5.80 17.25
N ASN A 58 -11.89 4.57 17.73
CA ASN A 58 -12.08 3.36 16.93
C ASN A 58 -13.55 2.91 16.88
N ASN A 59 -14.46 3.86 16.96
CA ASN A 59 -15.90 3.64 16.91
C ASN A 59 -16.57 4.85 16.26
N GLY A 60 -17.91 4.77 16.10
CA GLY A 60 -18.75 5.87 15.67
C GLY A 60 -19.49 6.54 16.84
N LEU A 61 -20.16 7.63 16.54
CA LEU A 61 -21.12 8.28 17.44
C LEU A 61 -22.53 8.02 16.92
N THR A 62 -23.06 6.81 17.22
CA THR A 62 -24.37 6.36 16.75
C THR A 62 -25.30 6.05 17.92
N GLU A 63 -26.60 6.08 17.68
CA GLU A 63 -27.62 5.70 18.67
C GLU A 63 -27.72 4.16 18.81
N ALA A 64 -27.13 3.40 17.89
CA ALA A 64 -27.15 1.95 17.90
C ALA A 64 -26.33 1.35 19.06
N PRO A 65 -26.72 0.20 19.60
CA PRO A 65 -25.90 -0.53 20.58
C PRO A 65 -24.56 -0.93 19.94
N ASP A 66 -23.48 -0.93 20.74
CA ASP A 66 -22.11 -1.23 20.32
C ASP A 66 -21.93 -2.69 19.84
N SER A 67 -22.97 -3.51 19.86
CA SER A 67 -22.95 -4.91 19.44
C SER A 67 -24.09 -5.20 18.45
N PRO A 68 -23.78 -5.63 17.21
CA PRO A 68 -24.80 -5.90 16.18
C PRO A 68 -25.71 -7.11 16.49
N ASN A 69 -25.39 -7.89 17.52
CA ASN A 69 -26.09 -9.13 17.87
C ASN A 69 -27.00 -9.01 19.11
N VAL A 70 -27.25 -7.81 19.63
CA VAL A 70 -28.17 -7.62 20.74
C VAL A 70 -29.56 -7.27 20.19
N SER A 71 -30.44 -8.27 20.08
CA SER A 71 -31.88 -8.05 19.87
C SER A 71 -32.50 -7.76 21.24
N VAL A 72 -32.93 -6.49 21.44
CA VAL A 72 -33.69 -6.12 22.64
C VAL A 72 -35.17 -6.30 22.30
N GLN A 73 -35.80 -7.30 22.91
CA GLN A 73 -37.27 -7.40 22.87
C GLN A 73 -37.84 -6.36 23.83
N VAL A 74 -38.61 -5.43 23.31
CA VAL A 74 -39.16 -4.30 24.07
C VAL A 74 -40.65 -4.29 23.90
N ASP A 75 -41.37 -4.20 25.01
CA ASP A 75 -42.82 -3.94 24.98
C ASP A 75 -43.09 -2.54 24.40
N ALA A 76 -44.26 -2.40 23.75
CA ALA A 76 -44.67 -1.14 23.12
C ALA A 76 -44.62 0.07 24.06
N SER A 77 -44.85 -0.14 25.37
CA SER A 77 -44.76 0.89 26.41
C SER A 77 -43.31 1.32 26.75
N SER A 78 -42.31 0.48 26.40
CA SER A 78 -40.89 0.70 26.69
C SER A 78 -40.12 1.22 25.47
N TYR A 79 -40.72 1.22 24.28
CA TYR A 79 -40.08 1.66 23.04
C TYR A 79 -39.58 3.11 23.11
N GLY A 80 -40.38 4.02 23.66
CA GLY A 80 -39.99 5.42 23.88
C GLY A 80 -38.78 5.58 24.84
N LYS A 81 -38.68 4.71 25.85
CA LYS A 81 -37.57 4.72 26.79
C LYS A 81 -36.25 4.25 26.14
N VAL A 82 -36.30 3.26 25.27
CA VAL A 82 -35.11 2.77 24.55
C VAL A 82 -34.59 3.85 23.59
N GLN A 83 -35.49 4.53 22.92
CA GLN A 83 -35.12 5.63 22.01
C GLN A 83 -34.49 6.81 22.75
N THR A 84 -35.02 7.17 23.93
CA THR A 84 -34.44 8.21 24.78
C THR A 84 -33.09 7.78 25.35
N MET A 85 -32.91 6.51 25.75
CA MET A 85 -31.62 5.98 26.23
C MET A 85 -30.52 6.04 25.17
N GLY A 86 -30.82 5.71 23.92
CA GLY A 86 -29.87 5.82 22.80
C GLY A 86 -29.39 7.26 22.59
N ARG A 87 -30.35 8.21 22.62
CA ARG A 87 -30.03 9.64 22.50
C ARG A 87 -29.26 10.19 23.69
N ASP A 88 -29.60 9.77 24.90
CA ASP A 88 -28.91 10.20 26.13
C ASP A 88 -27.48 9.66 26.16
N LYS A 89 -27.25 8.41 25.73
CA LYS A 89 -25.93 7.82 25.55
C LYS A 89 -25.11 8.62 24.53
N LEU A 90 -25.69 8.93 23.38
CA LEU A 90 -25.04 9.72 22.33
C LEU A 90 -24.60 11.10 22.85
N LEU A 91 -25.48 11.80 23.55
CA LEU A 91 -25.17 13.10 24.14
C LEU A 91 -24.15 13.01 25.28
N SER A 92 -24.16 11.94 26.08
CA SER A 92 -23.14 11.72 27.11
C SER A 92 -21.77 11.48 26.50
N SER A 93 -21.68 10.71 25.39
CA SER A 93 -20.45 10.51 24.63
C SER A 93 -19.93 11.83 24.03
N ALA A 94 -20.82 12.64 23.46
CA ALA A 94 -20.45 13.95 22.95
C ALA A 94 -19.95 14.91 24.06
N LYS A 95 -20.56 14.90 25.26
CA LYS A 95 -20.09 15.65 26.41
C LYS A 95 -18.72 15.18 26.90
N ALA A 96 -18.46 13.88 26.92
CA ALA A 96 -17.16 13.31 27.27
C ALA A 96 -16.05 13.79 26.30
N ILE A 97 -16.36 13.84 25.01
CA ILE A 97 -15.44 14.41 24.00
C ILE A 97 -15.13 15.88 24.29
N VAL A 98 -16.13 16.69 24.63
CA VAL A 98 -15.93 18.10 25.02
C VAL A 98 -15.01 18.18 26.24
N SER A 99 -15.21 17.31 27.24
CA SER A 99 -14.42 17.29 28.46
C SER A 99 -12.96 16.88 28.25
N SER A 100 -12.65 16.13 27.19
CA SER A 100 -11.27 15.75 26.83
C SER A 100 -10.42 16.93 26.32
N GLY A 101 -11.04 18.07 25.99
CA GLY A 101 -10.36 19.24 25.46
C GLY A 101 -10.03 19.15 23.95
N ALA A 102 -10.45 18.09 23.27
CA ALA A 102 -10.21 17.92 21.83
C ALA A 102 -10.85 19.06 21.02
N LYS A 103 -10.14 19.51 20.00
CA LYS A 103 -10.65 20.43 18.97
C LYS A 103 -11.05 19.70 17.70
N VAL A 104 -10.43 18.55 17.45
CA VAL A 104 -10.75 17.67 16.33
C VAL A 104 -10.98 16.25 16.85
N VAL A 105 -12.02 15.61 16.36
CA VAL A 105 -12.31 14.20 16.63
C VAL A 105 -12.31 13.42 15.34
N VAL A 106 -11.53 12.34 15.30
CA VAL A 106 -11.43 11.43 14.17
C VAL A 106 -12.08 10.11 14.54
N LEU A 107 -13.11 9.73 13.78
CA LEU A 107 -13.94 8.55 14.00
C LEU A 107 -13.69 7.49 12.91
N ARG A 108 -13.59 6.21 13.32
CA ARG A 108 -13.55 5.10 12.35
C ARG A 108 -14.88 4.99 11.61
N ASP A 109 -15.98 5.06 12.32
CA ASP A 109 -17.31 4.86 11.77
C ASP A 109 -18.05 6.20 11.61
N GLY A 110 -19.35 6.14 11.35
CA GLY A 110 -20.19 7.32 11.16
C GLY A 110 -20.53 8.05 12.45
N ALA A 111 -20.92 9.31 12.33
CA ALA A 111 -21.47 10.11 13.43
C ALA A 111 -22.91 10.51 13.13
N HIS A 112 -23.77 10.46 14.16
CA HIS A 112 -25.15 10.92 14.08
C HIS A 112 -25.19 12.45 14.08
N ASP A 113 -26.06 13.03 13.26
CA ASP A 113 -26.16 14.48 13.06
C ASP A 113 -26.36 15.27 14.37
N THR A 114 -27.10 14.71 15.33
CA THR A 114 -27.32 15.33 16.65
C THR A 114 -26.00 15.48 17.42
N ALA A 115 -25.11 14.47 17.39
CA ALA A 115 -23.81 14.54 18.04
C ALA A 115 -22.90 15.54 17.34
N VAL A 116 -22.88 15.50 16.01
CA VAL A 116 -22.10 16.43 15.18
C VAL A 116 -22.52 17.87 15.45
N ALA A 117 -23.83 18.16 15.44
CA ALA A 117 -24.37 19.49 15.70
C ALA A 117 -24.01 19.98 17.13
N TYR A 118 -24.04 19.07 18.12
CA TYR A 118 -23.64 19.40 19.48
C TYR A 118 -22.14 19.74 19.57
N LEU A 119 -21.26 18.89 18.99
CA LEU A 119 -19.83 19.07 18.98
C LEU A 119 -19.42 20.37 18.26
N ARG A 120 -20.02 20.66 17.12
CA ARG A 120 -19.81 21.91 16.38
C ARG A 120 -20.18 23.14 17.19
N LYS A 121 -21.28 23.13 17.94
CA LYS A 121 -21.63 24.21 18.85
C LYS A 121 -20.57 24.47 19.91
N GLN A 122 -19.75 23.46 20.25
CA GLN A 122 -18.64 23.57 21.20
C GLN A 122 -17.29 23.89 20.49
N GLY A 123 -17.31 24.16 19.17
CA GLY A 123 -16.12 24.46 18.39
C GLY A 123 -15.24 23.23 18.12
N ILE A 124 -15.83 22.02 18.06
CA ILE A 124 -15.13 20.76 17.79
C ILE A 124 -15.48 20.29 16.39
N SER A 125 -14.47 20.12 15.56
CA SER A 125 -14.61 19.58 14.21
C SER A 125 -14.54 18.06 14.19
N VAL A 126 -15.36 17.43 13.34
CA VAL A 126 -15.51 15.97 13.29
C VAL A 126 -15.11 15.45 11.90
N ILE A 127 -14.25 14.43 11.88
CA ILE A 127 -13.87 13.64 10.71
C ILE A 127 -14.40 12.23 10.92
N GLN A 128 -15.18 11.69 9.99
CA GLN A 128 -15.78 10.37 10.11
C GLN A 128 -15.35 9.41 9.02
N ARG A 129 -15.63 8.11 9.25
CA ARG A 129 -15.38 7.01 8.29
C ARG A 129 -13.91 6.96 7.86
N VAL A 130 -13.03 7.07 8.85
CA VAL A 130 -11.57 6.95 8.64
C VAL A 130 -11.18 5.49 8.84
N PRO A 131 -10.54 4.85 7.84
CA PRO A 131 -10.11 3.46 7.96
C PRO A 131 -9.20 3.23 9.17
N GLU A 132 -9.32 2.07 9.82
CA GLU A 132 -8.53 1.73 11.00
C GLU A 132 -7.01 1.81 10.73
N SER A 133 -6.57 1.39 9.54
CA SER A 133 -5.16 1.52 9.14
C SER A 133 -4.66 2.96 9.16
N THR A 134 -5.51 3.90 8.77
CA THR A 134 -5.21 5.34 8.79
C THR A 134 -5.25 5.90 10.21
N LEU A 135 -6.21 5.46 11.05
CA LEU A 135 -6.23 5.81 12.47
C LEU A 135 -4.96 5.36 13.19
N ARG A 136 -4.46 4.15 12.92
CA ARG A 136 -3.20 3.64 13.47
C ARG A 136 -1.99 4.49 13.06
N ARG A 137 -1.97 4.99 11.82
CA ARG A 137 -0.93 5.90 11.34
C ARG A 137 -1.03 7.27 12.03
N LEU A 138 -2.24 7.83 12.14
CA LEU A 138 -2.48 9.06 12.90
C LEU A 138 -2.02 8.93 14.36
N SER A 139 -2.37 7.80 15.01
CA SER A 139 -1.97 7.52 16.39
C SER A 139 -0.46 7.57 16.59
N LYS A 140 0.31 7.02 15.65
CA LYS A 140 1.79 7.11 15.67
C LYS A 140 2.28 8.51 15.41
N GLU A 141 1.68 9.22 14.46
CA GLU A 141 2.11 10.55 14.04
C GLU A 141 1.89 11.59 15.15
N ILE A 142 0.71 11.60 15.78
CA ILE A 142 0.37 12.55 16.84
C ILE A 142 0.66 12.01 18.25
N LYS A 143 1.19 10.77 18.36
CA LYS A 143 1.50 10.08 19.64
C LYS A 143 0.30 10.02 20.59
N CYS A 144 -0.86 9.71 20.05
CA CYS A 144 -2.12 9.61 20.78
C CYS A 144 -2.68 8.19 20.69
N PRO A 145 -3.16 7.59 21.79
CA PRO A 145 -3.83 6.30 21.74
C PRO A 145 -5.16 6.40 21.01
N ILE A 146 -5.60 5.28 20.44
CA ILE A 146 -6.92 5.15 19.84
C ILE A 146 -7.86 4.61 20.92
N HIS A 147 -8.87 5.41 21.26
CA HIS A 147 -9.86 5.03 22.25
C HIS A 147 -11.04 4.30 21.63
N MET A 148 -11.63 3.35 22.35
CA MET A 148 -12.81 2.61 21.89
C MET A 148 -14.11 3.35 22.20
N ILE A 149 -14.18 3.94 23.38
CA ILE A 149 -15.38 4.66 23.86
C ILE A 149 -14.91 6.03 24.36
N PRO A 150 -15.62 7.10 24.01
CA PRO A 150 -15.29 8.42 24.55
C PRO A 150 -15.66 8.50 26.03
N ASP A 151 -14.68 8.82 26.85
CA ASP A 151 -14.86 9.14 28.29
C ASP A 151 -14.08 10.39 28.66
N SER A 152 -14.25 10.85 29.88
CA SER A 152 -13.57 12.06 30.37
C SER A 152 -12.05 11.88 30.59
N THR A 153 -11.54 10.64 30.47
CA THR A 153 -10.11 10.31 30.66
C THR A 153 -9.39 10.13 29.32
N CYS A 154 -10.08 10.29 28.19
CA CYS A 154 -9.47 10.19 26.88
C CYS A 154 -8.38 11.22 26.69
N SER A 155 -7.17 10.77 26.35
CA SER A 155 -6.06 11.63 26.01
C SER A 155 -6.16 12.08 24.55
N THR A 156 -5.71 13.31 24.29
CA THR A 156 -5.55 13.89 22.96
C THR A 156 -4.09 13.90 22.55
N GLY A 157 -3.85 13.98 21.25
CA GLY A 157 -2.52 14.23 20.69
C GLY A 157 -2.51 15.55 19.94
N VAL A 158 -1.38 16.24 19.98
CA VAL A 158 -1.23 17.53 19.28
C VAL A 158 -0.75 17.27 17.85
N GLY A 159 -1.49 17.79 16.89
CA GLY A 159 -1.13 17.75 15.47
C GLY A 159 -1.40 19.07 14.78
N PHE A 160 -0.68 19.32 13.70
CA PHE A 160 -0.96 20.44 12.79
C PHE A 160 -1.79 19.90 11.63
N ILE A 161 -2.90 20.56 11.33
CA ILE A 161 -3.79 20.17 10.25
C ILE A 161 -3.81 21.28 9.21
N ASN A 162 -3.57 20.91 7.95
CA ASN A 162 -3.76 21.79 6.81
C ASN A 162 -4.82 21.19 5.87
N ARG A 163 -5.72 22.02 5.36
CA ARG A 163 -6.75 21.62 4.40
C ARG A 163 -6.35 22.09 3.01
N GLU A 164 -6.28 21.17 2.07
CA GLU A 164 -5.99 21.47 0.67
C GLU A 164 -7.07 20.88 -0.22
N ASN A 165 -7.33 21.54 -1.33
CA ASN A 165 -8.33 21.11 -2.32
C ASN A 165 -7.65 20.86 -3.66
N TYR A 166 -7.73 19.63 -4.13
CA TYR A 166 -7.24 19.25 -5.45
C TYR A 166 -8.42 18.79 -6.31
N ASN A 167 -8.69 19.53 -7.39
CA ASN A 167 -9.73 19.24 -8.35
C ASN A 167 -11.13 19.00 -7.70
N GLY A 168 -11.48 19.84 -6.72
CA GLY A 168 -12.77 19.77 -6.01
C GLY A 168 -12.86 18.71 -4.92
N VAL A 169 -11.78 17.97 -4.65
CA VAL A 169 -11.69 17.01 -3.55
C VAL A 169 -10.85 17.61 -2.42
N SER A 170 -11.38 17.64 -1.22
CA SER A 170 -10.68 18.13 -0.03
C SER A 170 -9.81 17.04 0.60
N TYR A 171 -8.63 17.42 0.99
CA TYR A 171 -7.66 16.59 1.69
C TYR A 171 -7.18 17.27 2.95
N LEU A 172 -7.05 16.50 4.03
CA LEU A 172 -6.51 17.00 5.28
C LEU A 172 -5.10 16.42 5.51
N PHE A 173 -4.15 17.31 5.63
CA PHE A 173 -2.74 17.03 5.86
C PHE A 173 -2.45 17.16 7.35
N VAL A 174 -2.11 16.05 8.01
CA VAL A 174 -1.86 16.02 9.46
C VAL A 174 -0.40 15.66 9.70
N HIS A 175 0.32 16.51 10.43
CA HIS A 175 1.70 16.25 10.82
C HIS A 175 1.96 16.62 12.27
N SER A 176 2.95 16.01 12.90
CA SER A 176 3.40 16.29 14.26
C SER A 176 4.82 15.80 14.48
N SER A 177 5.01 14.48 14.64
CA SER A 177 6.32 13.90 14.98
C SER A 177 7.15 13.49 13.78
N ASN A 178 6.65 13.63 12.56
CA ASN A 178 7.28 13.19 11.29
C ASN A 178 7.67 11.71 11.28
N THR A 179 6.92 10.84 11.97
CA THR A 179 7.15 9.40 12.03
C THR A 179 6.54 8.67 10.83
N GLU A 180 5.50 9.24 10.25
CA GLU A 180 4.80 8.72 9.08
C GLU A 180 5.09 9.60 7.86
N SER A 181 4.94 9.02 6.67
CA SER A 181 5.03 9.79 5.42
C SER A 181 3.97 9.34 4.44
N THR A 182 3.51 10.27 3.62
CA THR A 182 2.57 10.03 2.53
C THR A 182 3.15 10.58 1.24
N LEU A 183 3.30 9.74 0.22
CA LEU A 183 3.63 10.18 -1.13
C LEU A 183 2.34 10.63 -1.81
N VAL A 184 2.26 11.92 -2.11
CA VAL A 184 1.14 12.50 -2.87
C VAL A 184 1.49 12.43 -4.34
N LEU A 185 0.71 11.66 -5.09
CA LEU A 185 0.88 11.43 -6.52
C LEU A 185 -0.17 12.24 -7.29
N PHE A 186 0.27 13.05 -8.23
CA PHE A 186 -0.59 13.75 -9.17
C PHE A 186 -0.56 13.11 -10.55
N GLY A 187 -1.68 13.12 -11.25
CA GLY A 187 -1.76 12.59 -12.60
C GLY A 187 -3.06 12.98 -13.30
N ALA A 188 -3.00 13.06 -14.62
CA ALA A 188 -4.13 13.49 -15.43
C ALA A 188 -5.28 12.47 -15.46
N THR A 189 -4.97 11.17 -15.34
CA THR A 189 -5.96 10.10 -15.38
C THR A 189 -5.75 9.12 -14.22
N GLN A 190 -6.83 8.46 -13.81
CA GLN A 190 -6.77 7.42 -12.76
C GLN A 190 -5.87 6.25 -13.16
N SER A 191 -5.91 5.84 -14.43
CA SER A 191 -5.07 4.76 -14.94
C SER A 191 -3.56 5.07 -14.81
N THR A 192 -3.17 6.31 -15.11
CA THR A 192 -1.78 6.75 -14.92
C THR A 192 -1.39 6.74 -13.45
N LEU A 193 -2.27 7.19 -12.56
CA LEU A 193 -2.03 7.17 -11.13
C LEU A 193 -1.87 5.76 -10.59
N ASP A 194 -2.73 4.84 -11.00
CA ASP A 194 -2.70 3.43 -10.58
C ASP A 194 -1.40 2.75 -11.01
N GLU A 195 -0.91 3.06 -12.23
CA GLU A 195 0.34 2.51 -12.74
C GLU A 195 1.56 3.07 -12.00
N VAL A 196 1.59 4.37 -11.78
CA VAL A 196 2.68 5.01 -11.01
C VAL A 196 2.69 4.52 -9.56
N GLN A 197 1.53 4.33 -8.95
CA GLN A 197 1.42 3.80 -7.60
C GLN A 197 1.96 2.36 -7.54
N ARG A 198 1.61 1.52 -8.50
CA ARG A 198 2.11 0.14 -8.60
C ARG A 198 3.63 0.12 -8.73
N GLY A 199 4.17 0.90 -9.67
CA GLY A 199 5.63 1.00 -9.86
C GLY A 199 6.35 1.52 -8.61
N PHE A 200 5.75 2.46 -7.89
CA PHE A 200 6.31 2.95 -6.64
C PHE A 200 6.30 1.87 -5.53
N ASP A 201 5.18 1.15 -5.36
CA ASP A 201 5.06 0.10 -4.35
C ASP A 201 6.05 -1.05 -4.63
N ASP A 202 6.27 -1.42 -5.90
CA ASP A 202 7.25 -2.42 -6.33
C ASP A 202 8.67 -1.94 -6.03
N ALA A 203 9.03 -0.71 -6.40
CA ALA A 203 10.34 -0.13 -6.11
C ALA A 203 10.60 -0.04 -4.60
N LEU A 204 9.59 0.33 -3.81
CA LEU A 204 9.68 0.40 -2.36
C LEU A 204 9.93 -0.98 -1.75
N GLY A 205 9.29 -2.03 -2.28
CA GLY A 205 9.50 -3.42 -1.89
C GLY A 205 10.94 -3.86 -2.13
N VAL A 206 11.47 -3.64 -3.33
CA VAL A 206 12.85 -3.99 -3.71
C VAL A 206 13.88 -3.26 -2.83
N VAL A 207 13.75 -1.95 -2.67
CA VAL A 207 14.67 -1.16 -1.84
C VAL A 207 14.61 -1.59 -0.36
N SER A 208 13.44 -2.03 0.11
CA SER A 208 13.27 -2.59 1.45
C SER A 208 14.08 -3.85 1.67
N LEU A 209 14.10 -4.78 0.70
CA LEU A 209 14.89 -6.00 0.78
C LEU A 209 16.39 -5.69 0.88
N ILE A 210 16.89 -4.78 0.03
CA ILE A 210 18.28 -4.36 0.02
C ILE A 210 18.67 -3.70 1.36
N LYS A 211 17.82 -2.82 1.90
CA LYS A 211 18.04 -2.18 3.19
C LYS A 211 18.13 -3.17 4.36
N ASN A 212 17.39 -4.27 4.26
CA ASN A 212 17.42 -5.35 5.26
C ASN A 212 18.62 -6.31 5.09
N GLY A 213 19.57 -5.99 4.21
CA GLY A 213 20.81 -6.71 4.04
C GLY A 213 20.80 -7.78 2.96
N ASP A 214 19.80 -7.79 2.09
CA ASP A 214 19.82 -8.70 0.94
C ASP A 214 20.93 -8.32 -0.04
N SER A 215 21.54 -9.33 -0.64
CA SER A 215 22.52 -9.15 -1.70
C SER A 215 21.83 -8.86 -3.03
N VAL A 216 22.53 -8.18 -3.93
CA VAL A 216 22.02 -7.85 -5.25
C VAL A 216 22.68 -8.66 -6.35
N ARG A 217 21.96 -8.91 -7.41
CA ARG A 217 22.41 -9.53 -8.66
C ARG A 217 22.07 -8.60 -9.83
N PHE A 218 22.66 -8.87 -10.97
CA PHE A 218 22.30 -8.14 -12.19
C PHE A 218 20.91 -8.54 -12.67
N GLY A 219 20.07 -7.55 -12.97
CA GLY A 219 18.71 -7.71 -13.43
C GLY A 219 18.56 -7.88 -14.94
N GLY A 220 17.39 -7.56 -15.45
CA GLY A 220 17.11 -7.65 -16.88
C GLY A 220 17.19 -9.07 -17.45
N GLY A 221 16.87 -10.08 -16.65
CA GLY A 221 16.94 -11.48 -17.04
C GLY A 221 18.36 -12.05 -17.12
N SER A 222 19.42 -11.23 -16.94
CA SER A 222 20.81 -11.66 -17.10
C SER A 222 21.25 -12.73 -16.09
N THR A 223 20.76 -12.65 -14.85
CA THR A 223 21.04 -13.66 -13.81
C THR A 223 20.35 -14.98 -14.13
N TYR A 224 19.10 -14.94 -14.61
CA TYR A 224 18.36 -16.14 -15.02
C TYR A 224 19.04 -16.84 -16.19
N LEU A 225 19.52 -16.09 -17.20
CA LEU A 225 20.31 -16.64 -18.30
C LEU A 225 21.61 -17.30 -17.80
N ALA A 226 22.30 -16.65 -16.87
CA ALA A 226 23.54 -17.20 -16.30
C ALA A 226 23.29 -18.54 -15.59
N ILE A 227 22.19 -18.65 -14.84
CA ILE A 227 21.74 -19.90 -14.19
C ILE A 227 21.39 -20.95 -15.25
N ALA A 228 20.65 -20.57 -16.30
CA ALA A 228 20.28 -21.47 -17.39
C ALA A 228 21.50 -22.07 -18.12
N MET A 229 22.48 -21.23 -18.43
CA MET A 229 23.73 -21.70 -19.07
C MET A 229 24.49 -22.67 -18.15
N HIS A 230 24.61 -22.35 -16.86
CA HIS A 230 25.27 -23.24 -15.91
C HIS A 230 24.52 -24.58 -15.77
N LEU A 231 23.20 -24.58 -15.76
CA LEU A 231 22.39 -25.80 -15.71
C LEU A 231 22.63 -26.68 -16.95
N ARG A 232 22.76 -26.10 -18.14
CA ARG A 232 23.06 -26.87 -19.37
C ARG A 232 24.44 -27.50 -19.32
N GLU A 233 25.43 -26.80 -18.75
CA GLU A 233 26.78 -27.39 -18.55
C GLU A 233 26.66 -28.61 -17.61
N GLN A 234 25.94 -28.49 -16.51
CA GLN A 234 25.73 -29.59 -15.56
C GLN A 234 24.87 -30.72 -16.17
N ALA A 235 23.88 -30.41 -16.98
CA ALA A 235 23.00 -31.40 -17.62
C ALA A 235 23.79 -32.42 -18.44
N SER A 236 24.85 -31.98 -19.14
CA SER A 236 25.72 -32.86 -19.92
C SER A 236 26.46 -33.90 -19.06
N THR A 237 26.64 -33.68 -17.78
CA THR A 237 27.35 -34.61 -16.86
C THR A 237 26.40 -35.64 -16.26
N VAL A 238 25.10 -35.36 -16.17
CA VAL A 238 24.10 -36.25 -15.54
C VAL A 238 23.58 -37.32 -16.47
N GLY A 239 23.27 -36.95 -17.71
CA GLY A 239 22.73 -37.85 -18.74
C GLY A 239 21.32 -38.36 -18.52
N GLY A 240 20.73 -39.03 -19.54
CA GLY A 240 19.43 -39.68 -19.45
C GLY A 240 18.23 -38.74 -19.30
N ARG A 241 17.17 -39.24 -18.68
CA ARG A 241 15.93 -38.47 -18.50
C ARG A 241 16.12 -37.23 -17.57
N ALA A 242 17.03 -37.32 -16.62
CA ALA A 242 17.35 -36.21 -15.74
C ALA A 242 18.01 -35.05 -16.50
N GLN A 243 18.85 -35.33 -17.49
CA GLN A 243 19.40 -34.34 -18.39
C GLN A 243 18.30 -33.52 -19.08
N MET A 244 17.31 -34.21 -19.68
CA MET A 244 16.20 -33.55 -20.34
C MET A 244 15.39 -32.64 -19.41
N ALA A 245 15.19 -33.07 -18.17
CA ALA A 245 14.49 -32.24 -17.16
C ALA A 245 15.28 -30.96 -16.79
N ILE A 246 16.62 -31.08 -16.64
CA ILE A 246 17.50 -29.94 -16.37
C ILE A 246 17.50 -28.96 -17.54
N GLU A 247 17.58 -29.47 -18.76
CA GLU A 247 17.53 -28.66 -19.99
C GLU A 247 16.19 -27.91 -20.12
N SER A 248 15.06 -28.59 -19.88
CA SER A 248 13.74 -27.95 -19.88
C SER A 248 13.62 -26.87 -18.80
N PHE A 249 14.22 -27.08 -17.63
CA PHE A 249 14.25 -26.08 -16.58
C PHE A 249 15.10 -24.87 -16.98
N ALA A 250 16.25 -25.10 -17.64
CA ALA A 250 17.09 -24.03 -18.17
C ALA A 250 16.33 -23.22 -19.25
N ASP A 251 15.59 -23.90 -20.13
CA ASP A 251 14.76 -23.23 -21.15
C ASP A 251 13.69 -22.35 -20.49
N ALA A 252 13.06 -22.81 -19.42
CA ALA A 252 12.07 -22.03 -18.69
C ALA A 252 12.65 -20.75 -18.06
N LEU A 253 13.89 -20.79 -17.58
CA LEU A 253 14.57 -19.60 -17.05
C LEU A 253 14.86 -18.55 -18.14
N GLU A 254 15.11 -18.98 -19.38
CA GLU A 254 15.36 -18.07 -20.49
C GLU A 254 14.10 -17.41 -21.06
N ILE A 255 12.91 -17.89 -20.70
CA ILE A 255 11.65 -17.21 -21.02
C ILE A 255 11.62 -15.79 -20.41
N ILE A 256 12.28 -15.57 -19.27
CA ILE A 256 12.28 -14.28 -18.60
C ILE A 256 12.93 -13.17 -19.47
N PRO A 257 14.20 -13.29 -19.90
CA PRO A 257 14.79 -12.30 -20.80
C PRO A 257 14.11 -12.27 -22.17
N ALA A 258 13.61 -13.40 -22.66
CA ALA A 258 12.84 -13.49 -23.91
C ALA A 258 11.58 -12.62 -23.84
N THR A 259 10.78 -12.77 -22.78
CA THR A 259 9.55 -11.98 -22.58
C THR A 259 9.86 -10.48 -22.40
N ILE A 260 10.98 -10.13 -21.77
CA ILE A 260 11.38 -8.71 -21.67
C ILE A 260 11.64 -8.12 -23.06
N ALA A 261 12.33 -8.85 -23.93
CA ALA A 261 12.58 -8.41 -25.31
C ALA A 261 11.28 -8.31 -26.13
N GLU A 262 10.42 -9.32 -26.04
CA GLU A 262 9.12 -9.35 -26.73
C GLU A 262 8.20 -8.21 -26.30
N ASN A 263 8.11 -7.92 -24.99
CA ASN A 263 7.32 -6.81 -24.47
C ASN A 263 7.85 -5.44 -24.90
N ALA A 264 9.15 -5.36 -25.20
CA ALA A 264 9.77 -4.17 -25.78
C ALA A 264 9.61 -4.07 -27.31
N GLY A 265 8.99 -5.08 -27.96
CA GLY A 265 8.74 -5.13 -29.40
C GLY A 265 9.91 -5.67 -30.24
N PHE A 266 10.87 -6.37 -29.59
CA PHE A 266 12.03 -6.94 -30.28
C PHE A 266 11.94 -8.47 -30.39
N ASP A 267 12.76 -9.05 -31.32
CA ASP A 267 12.82 -10.48 -31.47
C ASP A 267 13.44 -11.15 -30.23
N ALA A 268 12.62 -11.98 -29.58
CA ALA A 268 12.99 -12.67 -28.34
C ALA A 268 14.10 -13.71 -28.56
N LEU A 269 14.02 -14.47 -29.67
CA LEU A 269 14.98 -15.53 -29.97
C LEU A 269 16.36 -14.95 -30.28
N ASP A 270 16.41 -13.98 -31.18
CA ASP A 270 17.68 -13.31 -31.55
C ASP A 270 18.32 -12.66 -30.35
N THR A 271 17.52 -12.00 -29.49
CA THR A 271 18.01 -11.36 -28.26
C THR A 271 18.63 -12.37 -27.30
N VAL A 272 17.97 -13.50 -27.03
CA VAL A 272 18.50 -14.55 -26.13
C VAL A 272 19.75 -15.20 -26.71
N LEU A 273 19.79 -15.46 -28.01
CA LEU A 273 20.98 -16.03 -28.67
C LEU A 273 22.17 -15.07 -28.58
N GLU A 274 21.96 -13.77 -28.80
CA GLU A 274 23.02 -12.75 -28.64
C GLU A 274 23.49 -12.66 -27.19
N MET A 275 22.57 -12.71 -26.22
CA MET A 275 22.93 -12.72 -24.79
C MET A 275 23.78 -13.94 -24.44
N ARG A 276 23.43 -15.14 -24.91
CA ARG A 276 24.24 -16.37 -24.73
C ARG A 276 25.64 -16.21 -25.33
N HIS A 277 25.71 -15.70 -26.58
CA HIS A 277 26.97 -15.48 -27.26
C HIS A 277 27.88 -14.51 -26.49
N LYS A 278 27.35 -13.34 -26.09
CA LYS A 278 28.12 -12.35 -25.30
C LYS A 278 28.54 -12.93 -23.97
N ARG A 279 27.71 -13.66 -23.28
CA ARG A 279 28.04 -14.30 -22.00
C ARG A 279 29.15 -15.32 -22.13
N ALA A 280 29.11 -16.17 -23.15
CA ALA A 280 30.12 -17.18 -23.39
C ALA A 280 31.49 -16.57 -23.69
N ASN A 281 31.55 -15.47 -24.44
CA ASN A 281 32.80 -14.79 -24.83
C ASN A 281 33.40 -13.88 -23.73
N HIS A 282 32.60 -13.50 -22.71
CA HIS A 282 33.01 -12.59 -21.64
C HIS A 282 32.95 -13.23 -20.25
N GLN A 283 33.24 -14.52 -20.12
CA GLN A 283 33.19 -15.25 -18.83
C GLN A 283 34.15 -14.64 -17.76
N THR A 284 35.23 -14.03 -18.20
CA THR A 284 36.27 -13.44 -17.30
C THR A 284 35.95 -12.00 -16.86
N ASP A 285 35.11 -11.27 -17.59
CA ASP A 285 34.87 -9.84 -17.35
C ASP A 285 33.76 -9.57 -16.34
N TYR A 286 33.13 -10.60 -15.80
CA TYR A 286 31.95 -10.50 -14.90
C TYR A 286 30.84 -9.59 -15.44
N LYS A 287 30.79 -9.37 -16.75
CA LYS A 287 29.75 -8.56 -17.38
C LYS A 287 28.49 -9.39 -17.57
N PHE A 288 27.39 -8.84 -17.16
CA PHE A 288 26.06 -9.41 -17.32
C PHE A 288 25.34 -8.61 -18.38
N TYR A 289 24.76 -9.31 -19.34
CA TYR A 289 24.08 -8.75 -20.49
C TYR A 289 22.58 -9.10 -20.42
N GLY A 290 21.73 -8.15 -20.74
CA GLY A 290 20.29 -8.30 -20.84
C GLY A 290 19.75 -7.58 -22.06
N PRO A 291 18.44 -7.71 -22.36
CA PRO A 291 17.79 -7.02 -23.46
C PRO A 291 17.93 -5.49 -23.34
N ASP A 292 18.25 -4.82 -24.44
CA ASP A 292 18.15 -3.38 -24.52
C ASP A 292 16.74 -3.01 -24.97
N VAL A 293 15.91 -2.65 -23.99
CA VAL A 293 14.48 -2.32 -24.21
C VAL A 293 14.24 -1.02 -24.95
N GLU A 294 15.29 -0.17 -25.11
CA GLU A 294 15.20 1.12 -25.79
C GLU A 294 15.59 1.04 -27.26
N ASN A 295 16.71 0.32 -27.55
CA ASN A 295 17.31 0.33 -28.87
C ASN A 295 17.24 -1.04 -29.57
N GLY A 296 16.84 -2.07 -28.87
CA GLY A 296 16.93 -3.45 -29.34
C GLY A 296 18.31 -4.08 -29.19
N GLY A 297 18.37 -5.42 -29.33
CA GLY A 297 19.59 -6.19 -29.11
C GLY A 297 19.95 -6.31 -27.62
N VAL A 298 21.23 -6.30 -27.29
CA VAL A 298 21.73 -6.65 -25.95
C VAL A 298 22.67 -5.61 -25.41
N LYS A 299 22.45 -5.16 -24.17
CA LYS A 299 23.35 -4.22 -23.44
C LYS A 299 23.82 -4.79 -22.11
N SER A 300 24.91 -4.20 -21.59
CA SER A 300 25.37 -4.50 -20.24
C SER A 300 24.35 -4.01 -19.20
N MET A 301 24.01 -4.86 -18.23
CA MET A 301 23.08 -4.56 -17.14
C MET A 301 23.74 -3.78 -15.99
N THR A 302 24.82 -3.05 -16.25
CA THR A 302 25.44 -2.18 -15.28
C THR A 302 24.44 -1.11 -14.82
N GLY A 303 24.09 -1.12 -13.53
CA GLY A 303 23.07 -0.22 -12.97
C GLY A 303 21.64 -0.80 -12.89
N VAL A 304 21.40 -2.01 -13.41
CA VAL A 304 20.11 -2.71 -13.25
C VAL A 304 20.33 -3.87 -12.29
N PHE A 305 19.70 -3.80 -11.11
CA PHE A 305 19.92 -4.76 -10.03
C PHE A 305 18.61 -5.36 -9.54
N GLU A 306 18.67 -6.61 -9.10
CA GLU A 306 17.57 -7.34 -8.46
C GLU A 306 18.05 -7.93 -7.13
N PRO A 307 17.20 -7.95 -6.07
CA PRO A 307 17.51 -8.65 -4.83
C PRO A 307 17.67 -10.15 -5.05
N THR A 308 18.66 -10.77 -4.41
CA THR A 308 18.90 -12.21 -4.54
C THR A 308 17.73 -13.04 -4.01
N SER A 309 17.12 -12.60 -2.91
CA SER A 309 15.96 -13.28 -2.32
C SER A 309 14.74 -13.28 -3.27
N LEU A 310 14.55 -12.21 -4.06
CA LEU A 310 13.49 -12.14 -5.07
C LEU A 310 13.65 -13.21 -6.14
N ILE A 311 14.88 -13.31 -6.71
CA ILE A 311 15.20 -14.32 -7.74
C ILE A 311 15.00 -15.74 -7.17
N SER A 312 15.52 -16.00 -5.97
CA SER A 312 15.40 -17.29 -5.31
C SER A 312 13.94 -17.66 -5.04
N SER A 313 13.15 -16.72 -4.52
CA SER A 313 11.73 -16.94 -4.23
C SER A 313 10.92 -17.17 -5.50
N ALA A 314 11.21 -16.43 -6.58
CA ALA A 314 10.55 -16.61 -7.86
C ALA A 314 10.80 -18.01 -8.43
N ILE A 315 12.06 -18.47 -8.46
CA ILE A 315 12.42 -19.81 -8.94
C ILE A 315 11.78 -20.89 -8.07
N SER A 316 11.87 -20.78 -6.75
CA SER A 316 11.29 -21.77 -5.83
C SER A 316 9.77 -21.85 -5.97
N GLY A 317 9.08 -20.70 -5.96
CA GLY A 317 7.63 -20.67 -6.09
C GLY A 317 7.13 -21.21 -7.43
N ALA A 318 7.80 -20.84 -8.55
CA ALA A 318 7.47 -21.39 -9.86
C ALA A 318 7.67 -22.92 -9.91
N THR A 319 8.75 -23.41 -9.30
CA THR A 319 9.04 -24.85 -9.22
C THR A 319 7.98 -25.60 -8.39
N GLU A 320 7.53 -25.03 -7.27
CA GLU A 320 6.47 -25.62 -6.45
C GLU A 320 5.15 -25.73 -7.22
N VAL A 321 4.77 -24.67 -7.93
CA VAL A 321 3.56 -24.65 -8.75
C VAL A 321 3.66 -25.65 -9.90
N ALA A 322 4.78 -25.70 -10.62
CA ALA A 322 5.01 -26.67 -11.69
C ALA A 322 4.90 -28.11 -11.15
N ASN A 323 5.52 -28.41 -10.02
CA ASN A 323 5.44 -29.72 -9.38
C ASN A 323 4.01 -30.05 -8.94
N ALA A 324 3.24 -29.08 -8.45
CA ALA A 324 1.84 -29.28 -8.11
C ALA A 324 1.00 -29.64 -9.35
N ILE A 325 1.20 -28.95 -10.47
CA ILE A 325 0.51 -29.22 -11.73
C ILE A 325 0.89 -30.61 -12.27
N LEU A 326 2.19 -30.96 -12.25
CA LEU A 326 2.69 -32.25 -12.74
C LEU A 326 2.18 -33.46 -11.93
N ARG A 327 1.69 -33.23 -10.70
CA ARG A 327 1.09 -34.29 -9.85
C ARG A 327 -0.41 -34.50 -10.09
N ILE A 328 -1.04 -33.70 -10.96
CA ILE A 328 -2.46 -33.85 -11.27
C ILE A 328 -2.62 -34.99 -12.27
N ASP A 329 -3.28 -36.07 -11.84
CA ASP A 329 -3.51 -37.25 -12.70
C ASP A 329 -4.76 -37.10 -13.57
N ASP A 330 -5.79 -36.36 -13.12
CA ASP A 330 -7.04 -36.18 -13.83
C ASP A 330 -7.74 -34.85 -13.51
N VAL A 331 -8.45 -34.31 -14.51
CA VAL A 331 -9.24 -33.09 -14.38
C VAL A 331 -10.71 -33.37 -14.67
N ILE A 332 -11.54 -33.35 -13.64
CA ILE A 332 -12.99 -33.55 -13.75
C ILE A 332 -13.66 -32.19 -14.06
N GLY A 333 -14.01 -31.99 -15.32
CA GLY A 333 -14.82 -30.85 -15.76
C GLY A 333 -16.31 -31.08 -15.50
N ARG A 334 -16.97 -30.13 -14.79
CA ARG A 334 -18.43 -30.12 -14.71
C ARG A 334 -18.97 -29.61 -16.05
N ARG A 335 -19.68 -30.46 -16.83
CA ARG A 335 -20.45 -29.97 -17.98
C ARG A 335 -21.47 -28.96 -17.48
N GLY A 336 -21.34 -27.69 -17.91
CA GLY A 336 -22.35 -26.70 -17.71
C GLY A 336 -23.68 -27.21 -18.28
N SER A 337 -24.72 -27.20 -17.46
CA SER A 337 -26.09 -27.34 -17.97
C SER A 337 -26.36 -26.11 -18.83
N GLU A 338 -26.58 -26.33 -20.13
CA GLU A 338 -27.19 -25.37 -21.05
C GLU A 338 -28.59 -24.96 -20.55
#